data_44d57299ec7e6ab6a6980524094957f0
#
_entry.id   44d57299ec7e6ab6a6980524094957f0
#
_cell.length_a   1.000
_cell.length_b   1.000
_cell.length_c   1.000
_cell.angle_alpha   90.00
_cell.angle_beta   90.00
_cell.angle_gamma   90.00
#
_symmetry.space_group_name_H-M   'P 1'
#
loop_
_entity.id
_entity.type
_entity.pdbx_description
1 polymer ?
#
loop_
_entity_poly.entity_id
_entity_poly.type
_entity_poly.pdbx_seq_one_letter_code
_entity_poly.pdbx_strand_id
1 'polypeptide(L)'
;TGIEGTAIMASDRRTELREVFDENFLNQAESFFEKISVVKDALTAFKTGGVSAMHDPTEGGVAGGLHELADAANVGFTVHEENILVPEETRKICAHFKVDPLQLISSGSLLIVAEETKTDKIIGSLSKNGVQSSIIGEVTEPSLGRNIVTKQGEKTLLVRPVSDHLWRALARPAKT
;
A
#
# COMPACT_ATOMS: atom_id res chain seq x y z
N THR A 1 -2.73 -0.86 1.78
CA THR A 1 -1.57 -1.43 1.06
C THR A 1 -1.47 -2.94 1.26
N GLY A 2 -0.73 -3.64 0.39
CA GLY A 2 -0.49 -5.09 0.47
C GLY A 2 -1.70 -5.95 0.12
N ILE A 3 -2.65 -5.43 -0.64
CA ILE A 3 -3.92 -6.10 -0.97
C ILE A 3 -3.64 -7.41 -1.73
N GLU A 4 -3.01 -7.32 -2.88
CA GLU A 4 -2.69 -8.48 -3.73
C GLU A 4 -1.77 -9.48 -3.01
N GLY A 5 -0.68 -9.00 -2.42
CA GLY A 5 0.28 -9.88 -1.73
C GLY A 5 -0.33 -10.63 -0.55
N THR A 6 -1.28 -10.01 0.16
CA THR A 6 -2.03 -10.66 1.24
C THR A 6 -2.88 -11.80 0.69
N ALA A 7 -3.60 -11.57 -0.41
CA ALA A 7 -4.43 -12.59 -1.04
C ALA A 7 -3.59 -13.76 -1.56
N ILE A 8 -2.45 -13.49 -2.20
CA ILE A 8 -1.50 -14.52 -2.68
C ILE A 8 -0.98 -15.35 -1.49
N MET A 9 -0.48 -14.69 -0.43
CA MET A 9 0.03 -15.42 0.74
C MET A 9 -1.04 -16.24 1.44
N ALA A 10 -2.28 -15.70 1.55
CA ALA A 10 -3.40 -16.42 2.15
C ALA A 10 -3.77 -17.66 1.36
N SER A 11 -3.71 -17.60 0.02
CA SER A 11 -3.98 -18.74 -0.87
C SER A 11 -2.83 -19.74 -0.88
N ASP A 12 -1.61 -19.31 -1.23
CA ASP A 12 -0.47 -20.19 -1.48
C ASP A 12 0.10 -20.82 -0.20
N ARG A 13 -0.06 -20.13 0.93
CA ARG A 13 0.42 -20.61 2.24
C ARG A 13 -0.73 -20.98 3.19
N ARG A 14 -1.92 -21.25 2.65
CA ARG A 14 -3.13 -21.52 3.43
C ARG A 14 -2.94 -22.63 4.46
N THR A 15 -2.27 -23.73 4.10
CA THR A 15 -2.01 -24.85 5.01
C THR A 15 -1.22 -24.43 6.24
N GLU A 16 -0.15 -23.63 6.06
CA GLU A 16 0.64 -23.10 7.16
C GLU A 16 -0.15 -22.06 7.99
N LEU A 17 -0.90 -21.20 7.31
CA LEU A 17 -1.65 -20.13 7.97
C LEU A 17 -2.84 -20.64 8.78
N ARG A 18 -3.43 -21.78 8.43
CA ARG A 18 -4.48 -22.46 9.23
C ARG A 18 -4.02 -22.88 10.64
N GLU A 19 -2.73 -23.00 10.87
CA GLU A 19 -2.20 -23.28 12.21
C GLU A 19 -2.30 -22.08 13.15
N VAL A 20 -2.48 -20.86 12.59
CA VAL A 20 -2.40 -19.60 13.32
C VAL A 20 -3.70 -18.77 13.21
N PHE A 21 -4.41 -18.88 12.09
CA PHE A 21 -5.61 -18.10 11.79
C PHE A 21 -6.79 -19.01 11.47
N ASP A 22 -7.98 -18.56 11.83
CA ASP A 22 -9.22 -19.28 11.51
C ASP A 22 -9.61 -19.14 10.02
N GLU A 23 -10.54 -19.99 9.58
CA GLU A 23 -11.01 -20.04 8.19
C GLU A 23 -11.67 -18.71 7.74
N ASN A 24 -12.38 -18.03 8.65
CA ASN A 24 -13.05 -16.77 8.30
C ASN A 24 -12.00 -15.69 7.99
N PHE A 25 -10.95 -15.57 8.81
CA PHE A 25 -9.84 -14.65 8.57
C PHE A 25 -9.14 -14.94 7.23
N LEU A 26 -8.86 -16.22 6.94
CA LEU A 26 -8.19 -16.61 5.69
C LEU A 26 -9.07 -16.32 4.47
N ASN A 27 -10.37 -16.59 4.56
CA ASN A 27 -11.31 -16.27 3.50
C ASN A 27 -11.41 -14.76 3.25
N GLN A 28 -11.38 -13.95 4.31
CA GLN A 28 -11.32 -12.48 4.18
C GLN A 28 -10.04 -12.03 3.49
N ALA A 29 -8.89 -12.58 3.87
CA ALA A 29 -7.62 -12.27 3.24
C ALA A 29 -7.60 -12.66 1.75
N GLU A 30 -8.08 -13.84 1.38
CA GLU A 30 -8.20 -14.29 -0.02
C GLU A 30 -9.20 -13.43 -0.82
N SER A 31 -10.27 -12.93 -0.20
CA SER A 31 -11.24 -12.05 -0.88
C SER A 31 -10.64 -10.73 -1.39
N PHE A 32 -9.40 -10.42 -0.98
CA PHE A 32 -8.68 -9.26 -1.51
C PHE A 32 -8.38 -9.36 -3.00
N PHE A 33 -8.38 -10.56 -3.60
CA PHE A 33 -8.33 -10.71 -5.06
C PHE A 33 -9.48 -9.97 -5.78
N GLU A 34 -10.64 -9.82 -5.14
CA GLU A 34 -11.76 -9.08 -5.69
C GLU A 34 -11.58 -7.55 -5.66
N LYS A 35 -10.56 -7.06 -4.92
CA LYS A 35 -10.28 -5.63 -4.70
C LYS A 35 -9.09 -5.10 -5.49
N ILE A 36 -8.55 -5.87 -6.44
CA ILE A 36 -7.34 -5.51 -7.18
C ILE A 36 -7.58 -4.34 -8.16
N SER A 37 -8.79 -4.20 -8.69
CA SER A 37 -9.09 -3.14 -9.65
C SER A 37 -9.29 -1.79 -8.97
N VAL A 38 -8.45 -0.82 -9.31
CA VAL A 38 -8.51 0.58 -8.85
C VAL A 38 -9.11 1.53 -9.87
N VAL A 39 -9.71 1.02 -10.94
CA VAL A 39 -10.27 1.84 -12.04
C VAL A 39 -11.36 2.78 -11.52
N LYS A 40 -12.26 2.31 -10.67
CA LYS A 40 -13.31 3.13 -10.06
C LYS A 40 -12.72 4.26 -9.22
N ASP A 41 -11.68 3.96 -8.45
CA ASP A 41 -11.01 4.88 -7.54
C ASP A 41 -10.31 5.98 -8.34
N ALA A 42 -9.53 5.59 -9.34
CA ALA A 42 -8.82 6.49 -10.24
C ALA A 42 -9.77 7.43 -11.00
N LEU A 43 -10.83 6.88 -11.59
CA LEU A 43 -11.83 7.69 -12.31
C LEU A 43 -12.60 8.64 -11.39
N THR A 44 -12.89 8.22 -10.16
CA THR A 44 -13.56 9.06 -9.15
C THR A 44 -12.67 10.24 -8.75
N ALA A 45 -11.40 9.98 -8.45
CA ALA A 45 -10.43 11.02 -8.12
C ALA A 45 -10.22 11.99 -9.30
N PHE A 46 -9.97 11.46 -10.49
CA PHE A 46 -9.72 12.24 -11.69
C PHE A 46 -10.88 13.19 -12.05
N LYS A 47 -12.12 12.69 -12.01
CA LYS A 47 -13.34 13.50 -12.28
C LYS A 47 -13.54 14.62 -11.26
N THR A 48 -12.99 14.48 -10.05
CA THR A 48 -13.09 15.52 -9.02
C THR A 48 -12.18 16.72 -9.34
N GLY A 49 -11.12 16.52 -10.12
CA GLY A 49 -10.15 17.53 -10.54
C GLY A 49 -9.05 17.75 -9.50
N GLY A 50 -7.95 18.39 -9.92
CA GLY A 50 -6.79 18.68 -9.07
C GLY A 50 -5.82 17.50 -8.88
N VAL A 51 -6.00 16.41 -9.60
CA VAL A 51 -5.06 15.28 -9.60
C VAL A 51 -3.90 15.57 -10.55
N SER A 52 -2.67 15.49 -10.04
CA SER A 52 -1.44 15.70 -10.80
C SER A 52 -0.82 14.37 -11.29
N ALA A 53 -0.89 13.31 -10.49
CA ALA A 53 -0.42 11.99 -10.84
C ALA A 53 -1.19 10.90 -10.08
N MET A 54 -1.24 9.72 -10.65
CA MET A 54 -1.75 8.50 -10.02
C MET A 54 -0.84 7.33 -10.36
N HIS A 55 -0.73 6.41 -9.42
CA HIS A 55 0.04 5.18 -9.58
C HIS A 55 -0.57 4.05 -8.74
N ASP A 56 -0.80 2.90 -9.37
CA ASP A 56 -1.15 1.67 -8.68
C ASP A 56 0.13 0.90 -8.33
N PRO A 57 0.58 0.94 -7.06
CA PRO A 57 1.82 0.31 -6.68
C PRO A 57 1.70 -1.21 -6.80
N THR A 58 2.56 -1.82 -7.63
CA THR A 58 2.67 -3.26 -7.81
C THR A 58 3.86 -3.80 -7.01
N GLU A 59 4.87 -4.36 -7.68
CA GLU A 59 6.08 -4.89 -7.02
C GLU A 59 6.80 -3.81 -6.17
N GLY A 60 7.24 -4.21 -4.98
CA GLY A 60 7.82 -3.31 -4.00
C GLY A 60 6.79 -2.50 -3.23
N GLY A 61 5.50 -2.72 -3.47
CA GLY A 61 4.39 -2.15 -2.73
C GLY A 61 4.34 -0.62 -2.75
N VAL A 62 3.69 -0.04 -1.75
CA VAL A 62 3.57 1.43 -1.61
C VAL A 62 4.93 2.11 -1.51
N ALA A 63 5.93 1.48 -0.87
CA ALA A 63 7.28 2.03 -0.80
C ALA A 63 7.90 2.15 -2.21
N GLY A 64 7.77 1.12 -3.04
CA GLY A 64 8.20 1.14 -4.45
C GLY A 64 7.49 2.23 -5.24
N GLY A 65 6.15 2.23 -5.21
CA GLY A 65 5.34 3.18 -5.96
C GLY A 65 5.59 4.65 -5.59
N LEU A 66 5.86 4.96 -4.32
CA LEU A 66 6.27 6.30 -3.88
C LEU A 66 7.60 6.72 -4.52
N HIS A 67 8.57 5.81 -4.58
CA HIS A 67 9.83 6.08 -5.24
C HIS A 67 9.67 6.28 -6.75
N GLU A 68 8.80 5.50 -7.40
CA GLU A 68 8.54 5.60 -8.84
C GLU A 68 7.87 6.93 -9.21
N LEU A 69 6.87 7.36 -8.44
CA LEU A 69 6.26 8.68 -8.59
C LEU A 69 7.29 9.81 -8.41
N ALA A 70 8.14 9.68 -7.40
CA ALA A 70 9.15 10.69 -7.11
C ALA A 70 10.26 10.73 -8.17
N ASP A 71 10.62 9.60 -8.77
CA ASP A 71 11.56 9.54 -9.90
C ASP A 71 10.97 10.21 -11.14
N ALA A 72 9.73 9.88 -11.46
CA ALA A 72 9.06 10.40 -12.66
C ALA A 72 8.91 11.92 -12.64
N ALA A 73 8.71 12.51 -11.46
CA ALA A 73 8.52 13.95 -11.28
C ALA A 73 9.77 14.69 -10.80
N ASN A 74 10.87 13.97 -10.47
CA ASN A 74 12.08 14.52 -9.86
C ASN A 74 11.77 15.33 -8.58
N VAL A 75 11.08 14.71 -7.62
CA VAL A 75 10.66 15.32 -6.36
C VAL A 75 11.11 14.49 -5.15
N GLY A 76 11.05 15.10 -3.97
CA GLY A 76 11.08 14.44 -2.69
C GLY A 76 9.67 14.18 -2.16
N PHE A 77 9.57 13.53 -1.01
CA PHE A 77 8.32 13.39 -0.26
C PHE A 77 8.58 13.18 1.23
N THR A 78 7.58 13.47 2.04
CA THR A 78 7.52 13.04 3.44
C THR A 78 6.15 12.38 3.65
N VAL A 79 6.16 11.09 4.02
CA VAL A 79 4.93 10.34 4.33
C VAL A 79 4.90 9.93 5.80
N HIS A 80 3.70 9.74 6.36
CA HIS A 80 3.47 9.34 7.74
C HIS A 80 2.97 7.90 7.77
N GLU A 81 3.73 7.00 8.38
CA GLU A 81 3.40 5.57 8.44
C GLU A 81 2.03 5.32 9.06
N GLU A 82 1.67 6.08 10.09
CA GLU A 82 0.39 5.94 10.79
C GLU A 82 -0.83 6.22 9.91
N ASN A 83 -0.66 7.05 8.87
CA ASN A 83 -1.72 7.41 7.95
C ASN A 83 -1.87 6.42 6.79
N ILE A 84 -0.91 5.51 6.60
CA ILE A 84 -0.98 4.50 5.54
C ILE A 84 -1.95 3.40 5.95
N LEU A 85 -3.03 3.23 5.19
CA LEU A 85 -4.04 2.21 5.44
C LEU A 85 -3.48 0.81 5.17
N VAL A 86 -3.30 0.04 6.23
CA VAL A 86 -2.88 -1.37 6.17
C VAL A 86 -4.00 -2.22 6.76
N PRO A 87 -4.67 -3.07 5.96
CA PRO A 87 -5.69 -3.98 6.48
C PRO A 87 -5.17 -4.87 7.60
N GLU A 88 -6.06 -5.31 8.48
CA GLU A 88 -5.67 -6.16 9.60
C GLU A 88 -5.09 -7.50 9.12
N GLU A 89 -5.69 -8.08 8.09
CA GLU A 89 -5.26 -9.31 7.45
C GLU A 89 -3.82 -9.17 6.92
N THR A 90 -3.56 -8.08 6.19
CA THR A 90 -2.21 -7.75 5.69
C THR A 90 -1.22 -7.65 6.83
N ARG A 91 -1.55 -6.90 7.89
CA ARG A 91 -0.66 -6.69 9.03
C ARG A 91 -0.31 -7.99 9.74
N LYS A 92 -1.31 -8.85 9.99
CA LYS A 92 -1.13 -10.12 10.70
C LYS A 92 -0.36 -11.14 9.87
N ILE A 93 -0.68 -11.27 8.57
CA ILE A 93 0.02 -12.18 7.66
C ILE A 93 1.47 -11.72 7.45
N CYS A 94 1.71 -10.44 7.22
CA CYS A 94 3.05 -9.88 7.12
C CYS A 94 3.88 -10.11 8.38
N ALA A 95 3.28 -9.95 9.56
CA ALA A 95 3.96 -10.22 10.85
C ALA A 95 4.34 -11.69 10.98
N HIS A 96 3.48 -12.64 10.58
CA HIS A 96 3.77 -14.07 10.58
C HIS A 96 4.97 -14.40 9.69
N PHE A 97 5.02 -13.86 8.48
CA PHE A 97 6.13 -14.08 7.55
C PHE A 97 7.34 -13.17 7.80
N LYS A 98 7.26 -12.22 8.74
CA LYS A 98 8.29 -11.21 9.04
C LYS A 98 8.69 -10.40 7.80
N VAL A 99 7.70 -9.93 7.07
CA VAL A 99 7.83 -9.06 5.91
C VAL A 99 7.17 -7.70 6.18
N ASP A 100 7.65 -6.68 5.48
CA ASP A 100 7.12 -5.33 5.62
C ASP A 100 5.91 -5.13 4.68
N PRO A 101 4.72 -4.78 5.20
CA PRO A 101 3.55 -4.55 4.38
C PRO A 101 3.69 -3.39 3.39
N LEU A 102 4.59 -2.44 3.64
CA LEU A 102 4.83 -1.33 2.72
C LEU A 102 5.66 -1.74 1.50
N GLN A 103 6.37 -2.87 1.58
CA GLN A 103 7.20 -3.44 0.51
C GLN A 103 6.58 -4.70 -0.12
N LEU A 104 5.32 -4.99 0.21
CA LEU A 104 4.57 -6.12 -0.33
C LEU A 104 3.74 -5.68 -1.52
N ILE A 105 3.74 -6.44 -2.61
CA ILE A 105 2.95 -6.19 -3.81
C ILE A 105 1.53 -5.74 -3.49
N SER A 106 1.07 -4.67 -4.14
CA SER A 106 -0.02 -3.86 -3.60
C SER A 106 -1.07 -3.47 -4.65
N SER A 107 -1.20 -4.21 -5.76
CA SER A 107 -2.35 -4.02 -6.66
C SER A 107 -3.65 -4.04 -5.84
N GLY A 108 -4.58 -3.15 -6.16
CA GLY A 108 -5.73 -2.84 -5.31
C GLY A 108 -5.53 -1.63 -4.38
N SER A 109 -4.32 -1.04 -4.38
CA SER A 109 -4.03 0.26 -3.78
C SER A 109 -3.81 1.30 -4.88
N LEU A 110 -4.11 2.56 -4.60
CA LEU A 110 -3.85 3.66 -5.52
C LEU A 110 -3.17 4.81 -4.78
N LEU A 111 -2.01 5.22 -5.25
CA LEU A 111 -1.36 6.46 -4.85
C LEU A 111 -1.89 7.61 -5.73
N ILE A 112 -2.30 8.69 -5.11
CA ILE A 112 -2.82 9.88 -5.77
C ILE A 112 -2.03 11.08 -5.31
N VAL A 113 -1.43 11.80 -6.24
CA VAL A 113 -0.83 13.12 -6.01
C VAL A 113 -1.81 14.17 -6.48
N ALA A 114 -2.14 15.11 -5.61
CA ALA A 114 -3.15 16.13 -5.88
C ALA A 114 -2.77 17.49 -5.32
N GLU A 115 -3.40 18.53 -5.85
CA GLU A 115 -3.34 19.88 -5.30
C GLU A 115 -3.89 19.87 -3.86
N GLU A 116 -3.18 20.50 -2.92
CA GLU A 116 -3.58 20.58 -1.52
C GLU A 116 -5.02 21.09 -1.36
N THR A 117 -5.39 22.15 -2.09
CA THR A 117 -6.72 22.75 -2.05
C THR A 117 -7.85 21.85 -2.56
N LYS A 118 -7.53 20.73 -3.21
CA LYS A 118 -8.50 19.77 -3.75
C LYS A 118 -8.59 18.48 -2.97
N THR A 119 -7.64 18.24 -2.07
CA THR A 119 -7.47 16.96 -1.37
C THR A 119 -8.72 16.54 -0.61
N ASP A 120 -9.31 17.43 0.19
CA ASP A 120 -10.53 17.14 0.96
C ASP A 120 -11.72 16.79 0.06
N LYS A 121 -11.83 17.46 -1.10
CA LYS A 121 -12.88 17.16 -2.07
C LYS A 121 -12.70 15.80 -2.71
N ILE A 122 -11.45 15.42 -3.01
CA ILE A 122 -11.11 14.09 -3.55
C ILE A 122 -11.44 13.00 -2.52
N ILE A 123 -10.97 13.15 -1.27
CA ILE A 123 -11.27 12.22 -0.16
C ILE A 123 -12.80 12.07 0.02
N GLY A 124 -13.54 13.19 0.06
CA GLY A 124 -14.99 13.16 0.19
C GLY A 124 -15.69 12.48 -0.99
N SER A 125 -15.17 12.62 -2.21
CA SER A 125 -15.70 11.96 -3.41
C SER A 125 -15.44 10.46 -3.39
N LEU A 126 -14.23 10.03 -2.99
CA LEU A 126 -13.86 8.63 -2.83
C LEU A 126 -14.72 7.96 -1.76
N SER A 127 -14.86 8.58 -0.60
CA SER A 127 -15.69 8.09 0.51
C SER A 127 -17.14 7.88 0.11
N LYS A 128 -17.76 8.84 -0.60
CA LYS A 128 -19.13 8.71 -1.12
C LYS A 128 -19.32 7.55 -2.09
N ASN A 129 -18.23 7.11 -2.73
CA ASN A 129 -18.20 5.96 -3.63
C ASN A 129 -17.76 4.66 -2.93
N GLY A 130 -17.64 4.66 -1.59
CA GLY A 130 -17.27 3.49 -0.79
C GLY A 130 -15.78 3.15 -0.83
N VAL A 131 -14.93 4.10 -1.24
CA VAL A 131 -13.48 3.93 -1.30
C VAL A 131 -12.84 4.52 -0.05
N GLN A 132 -12.15 3.71 0.72
CA GLN A 132 -11.34 4.19 1.86
C GLN A 132 -10.09 4.88 1.35
N SER A 133 -9.81 6.07 1.86
CA SER A 133 -8.64 6.85 1.48
C SER A 133 -8.13 7.68 2.66
N SER A 134 -6.85 8.00 2.65
CA SER A 134 -6.20 8.83 3.67
C SER A 134 -5.14 9.73 3.04
N ILE A 135 -4.87 10.86 3.67
CA ILE A 135 -3.74 11.72 3.32
C ILE A 135 -2.52 11.14 4.04
N ILE A 136 -1.60 10.57 3.27
CA ILE A 136 -0.42 9.90 3.83
C ILE A 136 0.79 10.81 3.96
N GLY A 137 0.80 11.99 3.32
CA GLY A 137 1.93 12.90 3.37
C GLY A 137 1.90 13.93 2.26
N GLU A 138 3.06 14.49 1.97
CA GLU A 138 3.23 15.59 1.02
C GLU A 138 4.43 15.36 0.08
N VAL A 139 4.34 15.92 -1.12
CA VAL A 139 5.44 16.04 -2.07
C VAL A 139 6.30 17.24 -1.67
N THR A 140 7.62 17.10 -1.77
CA THR A 140 8.59 18.10 -1.35
C THR A 140 9.63 18.35 -2.44
N GLU A 141 10.46 19.36 -2.23
CA GLU A 141 11.66 19.57 -3.06
C GLU A 141 12.59 18.35 -3.02
N PRO A 142 13.27 18.01 -4.12
CA PRO A 142 14.18 16.85 -4.20
C PRO A 142 15.28 16.86 -3.13
N SER A 143 15.77 18.04 -2.77
CA SER A 143 16.81 18.26 -1.78
C SER A 143 16.44 17.80 -0.37
N LEU A 144 15.15 17.72 -0.06
CA LEU A 144 14.65 17.26 1.23
C LEU A 144 14.61 15.72 1.35
N GLY A 145 14.84 15.01 0.22
CA GLY A 145 14.89 13.55 0.18
C GLY A 145 13.51 12.89 0.22
N ARG A 146 13.51 11.58 0.41
CA ARG A 146 12.31 10.72 0.40
C ARG A 146 12.17 10.06 1.75
N ASN A 147 11.28 10.61 2.57
CA ASN A 147 11.24 10.32 3.99
C ASN A 147 9.92 9.65 4.41
N ILE A 148 10.03 8.87 5.48
CA ILE A 148 8.89 8.35 6.24
C ILE A 148 9.03 8.81 7.70
N VAL A 149 7.92 9.27 8.27
CA VAL A 149 7.79 9.47 9.71
C VAL A 149 7.16 8.22 10.28
N THR A 150 7.90 7.51 11.11
CA THR A 150 7.45 6.26 11.73
C THR A 150 6.34 6.51 12.74
N LYS A 151 5.64 5.45 13.16
CA LYS A 151 4.63 5.53 14.25
C LYS A 151 5.19 6.04 15.57
N GLN A 152 6.52 5.97 15.76
CA GLN A 152 7.21 6.52 16.93
C GLN A 152 7.56 8.01 16.77
N GLY A 153 7.22 8.61 15.60
CA GLY A 153 7.51 10.00 15.28
C GLY A 153 8.94 10.25 14.76
N GLU A 154 9.71 9.21 14.50
CA GLU A 154 11.05 9.32 13.96
C GLU A 154 11.00 9.53 12.43
N LYS A 155 11.67 10.58 11.94
CA LYS A 155 11.81 10.83 10.50
C LYS A 155 13.06 10.14 9.96
N THR A 156 12.87 9.19 9.05
CA THR A 156 13.94 8.43 8.42
C THR A 156 13.79 8.42 6.90
N LEU A 157 14.81 8.00 6.17
CA LEU A 157 14.67 7.75 4.73
C LEU A 157 13.76 6.55 4.51
N LEU A 158 12.79 6.67 3.60
CA LEU A 158 12.05 5.51 3.12
C LEU A 158 12.99 4.68 2.23
N VAL A 159 13.24 3.44 2.64
CA VAL A 159 14.11 2.54 1.88
C VAL A 159 13.41 2.12 0.59
N ARG A 160 14.12 2.27 -0.55
CA ARG A 160 13.61 1.74 -1.82
C ARG A 160 13.71 0.21 -1.81
N PRO A 161 12.62 -0.52 -2.08
CA PRO A 161 12.69 -1.97 -2.19
C PRO A 161 13.64 -2.43 -3.29
N VAL A 162 14.50 -3.41 -2.98
CA VAL A 162 15.37 -4.08 -3.96
C VAL A 162 14.62 -5.23 -4.65
N SER A 163 13.68 -5.84 -3.93
CA SER A 163 12.78 -6.89 -4.42
C SER A 163 11.51 -6.86 -3.59
N ASP A 164 10.42 -7.37 -4.15
CA ASP A 164 9.18 -7.50 -3.41
C ASP A 164 9.29 -8.47 -2.23
N HIS A 165 8.68 -8.12 -1.13
CA HIS A 165 8.69 -8.95 0.09
C HIS A 165 7.84 -10.22 -0.04
N LEU A 166 6.97 -10.33 -1.07
CA LEU A 166 6.26 -11.56 -1.40
C LEU A 166 7.22 -12.72 -1.64
N TRP A 167 8.29 -12.49 -2.40
CA TRP A 167 9.28 -13.52 -2.70
C TRP A 167 9.97 -14.05 -1.44
N ARG A 168 10.23 -13.19 -0.45
CA ARG A 168 10.77 -13.61 0.84
C ARG A 168 9.79 -14.48 1.64
N ALA A 169 8.50 -14.15 1.57
CA ALA A 169 7.46 -14.92 2.25
C ALA A 169 7.29 -16.31 1.60
N LEU A 170 7.25 -16.37 0.27
CA LEU A 170 7.04 -17.61 -0.48
C LEU A 170 8.26 -18.52 -0.51
N ALA A 171 9.49 -17.98 -0.47
CA ALA A 171 10.72 -18.76 -0.48
C ALA A 171 10.97 -19.55 0.83
N ARG A 172 10.24 -19.27 1.90
CA ARG A 172 10.35 -20.07 3.14
C ARG A 172 9.82 -21.48 2.89
N PRO A 173 10.56 -22.53 3.30
CA PRO A 173 10.03 -23.89 3.23
C PRO A 173 8.70 -23.91 4.03
N ALA A 174 7.66 -24.52 3.43
CA ALA A 174 6.43 -24.76 4.15
C ALA A 174 6.77 -25.63 5.36
N LYS A 175 6.26 -25.28 6.53
CA LYS A 175 6.32 -26.21 7.67
C LYS A 175 5.52 -27.45 7.29
N THR A 176 6.19 -28.58 7.20
CA THR A 176 5.58 -29.90 7.01
C THR A 176 4.87 -30.34 8.27
#